data_11d291eaba95e95c5373f1085a6e5a6a
#
_entry.id   11d291eaba95e95c5373f1085a6e5a6a
#
_cell.length_a   1.000
_cell.length_b   1.000
_cell.length_c   1.000
_cell.angle_alpha   90.00
_cell.angle_beta   90.00
_cell.angle_gamma   90.00
#
_symmetry.space_group_name_H-M   'P 1'
#
loop_
_entity.id
_entity.type
_entity.pdbx_description
1 polymer ?
#
loop_
_entity_poly.entity_id
_entity_poly.type
_entity_poly.pdbx_seq_one_letter_code
_entity_poly.pdbx_strand_id
1 'polypeptide(L)'
;MLQTFKFWLAILFVALEFLTGANDFSATNSPAARFQSTEQVRAECLNGRRMICGKILRVLPDGLVVESGYPDLLRPPLTDSWLVPSTVTAKLTPNLVESREPGSVCVGTVFLTDLPKARGKKPKPFDYVILLAYPAGEATYTSVGTLQKSARRFTGTLASAVRFKVANERWMAVPLRMPPEVTGAIPKLLSQTGAFVDVSNLTPSRFLVPYDLNVPFWSDGAEKSRWVCVPPGEVVHFSATGEWIFPPGTIFVKHFEIATNETNPSARRRLETRLLVCDDLGGVYGVTYKWRADNSDADLLETNLTEEIGIKTATGVRTQPWYFPSRADCQTCHTPNAGFVLGVKTRQLNRDFKYPDGHVENEIVAWDKLGLLDTEVSRADAKLFPSLARSDDPARSLEDRARSYLDANCANCHRPEGTVAGFDARYDTPLAKQNILGGHVLIDQRIDRARVVAPNDIWRSILLMRVNTADGYKMPPLARNTIDPAGVKLLRDWIESLPGPHVLPPPEISPAGGDFSKPVAVSLKSEPGAKVFYTLDGTVPTTDDTLYQQSFIVKNPTIVRAKAFKEGSTMSITAKEFFLFNQH
;
A
#
# COMPACT_ATOMS: atom_id res chain seq x y z
N MET A 1 6.61 -36.30 52.69
CA MET A 1 6.28 -34.87 52.79
C MET A 1 7.41 -33.89 52.44
N LEU A 2 8.67 -34.33 52.36
CA LEU A 2 9.82 -33.44 52.04
C LEU A 2 10.18 -33.35 50.54
N GLN A 3 9.67 -34.24 49.70
CA GLN A 3 9.95 -34.21 48.24
C GLN A 3 8.95 -33.36 47.44
N THR A 4 7.77 -33.19 47.94
CA THR A 4 6.74 -32.32 47.31
C THR A 4 7.02 -30.82 47.50
N PHE A 5 7.77 -30.46 48.57
CA PHE A 5 8.08 -29.03 48.83
C PHE A 5 9.21 -28.50 47.95
N LYS A 6 10.11 -29.36 47.48
CA LYS A 6 11.19 -28.93 46.55
C LYS A 6 10.68 -28.70 45.11
N PHE A 7 9.63 -29.40 44.71
CA PHE A 7 9.06 -29.24 43.37
C PHE A 7 8.27 -27.93 43.24
N TRP A 8 7.58 -27.47 44.29
CA TRP A 8 6.88 -26.21 44.32
C TRP A 8 7.81 -25.00 44.44
N LEU A 9 8.95 -25.14 45.10
CA LEU A 9 9.96 -24.08 45.17
C LEU A 9 10.66 -23.84 43.83
N ALA A 10 10.89 -24.90 43.03
CA ALA A 10 11.44 -24.76 41.69
C ALA A 10 10.50 -24.10 40.68
N ILE A 11 9.18 -24.36 40.81
CA ILE A 11 8.17 -23.69 39.95
C ILE A 11 8.00 -22.22 40.35
N LEU A 12 8.15 -21.89 41.65
CA LEU A 12 8.07 -20.51 42.12
C LEU A 12 9.29 -19.68 41.68
N PHE A 13 10.49 -20.27 41.59
CA PHE A 13 11.69 -19.59 41.11
C PHE A 13 11.66 -19.36 39.60
N VAL A 14 11.15 -20.30 38.80
CA VAL A 14 10.96 -20.11 37.36
C VAL A 14 9.86 -19.08 37.06
N ALA A 15 8.82 -19.00 37.89
CA ALA A 15 7.76 -17.97 37.75
C ALA A 15 8.25 -16.58 38.20
N LEU A 16 9.21 -16.49 39.13
CA LEU A 16 9.73 -15.22 39.61
C LEU A 16 10.78 -14.61 38.66
N GLU A 17 11.51 -15.43 37.90
CA GLU A 17 12.41 -14.93 36.84
C GLU A 17 11.64 -14.38 35.63
N PHE A 18 10.40 -14.82 35.40
CA PHE A 18 9.52 -14.23 34.38
C PHE A 18 8.88 -12.91 34.81
N LEU A 19 8.85 -12.58 36.10
CA LEU A 19 8.24 -11.35 36.63
C LEU A 19 9.23 -10.22 36.90
N THR A 20 10.53 -10.50 36.97
CA THR A 20 11.59 -9.48 37.18
C THR A 20 12.29 -9.00 35.90
N GLY A 21 11.94 -9.57 34.74
CA GLY A 21 12.41 -9.11 33.42
C GLY A 21 11.62 -7.95 32.82
N ALA A 22 10.75 -7.28 33.61
CA ALA A 22 9.83 -6.27 33.09
C ALA A 22 10.34 -4.80 33.25
N ASN A 23 11.55 -4.58 33.71
CA ASN A 23 12.07 -3.22 33.90
C ASN A 23 13.45 -3.02 33.25
N ASP A 24 13.46 -2.94 31.92
CA ASP A 24 14.46 -2.19 31.18
C ASP A 24 13.99 -1.98 29.74
N PHE A 25 12.89 -1.27 29.59
CA PHE A 25 12.45 -0.76 28.30
C PHE A 25 12.88 0.70 28.13
N SER A 26 14.19 0.93 27.99
CA SER A 26 14.66 2.19 27.45
C SER A 26 14.32 2.26 25.95
N ALA A 27 13.89 3.44 25.49
CA ALA A 27 13.36 3.77 24.18
C ALA A 27 14.34 3.63 23.00
N THR A 28 15.35 2.75 23.08
CA THR A 28 16.41 2.59 22.07
C THR A 28 16.34 1.26 21.29
N ASN A 29 15.26 0.50 21.41
CA ASN A 29 15.16 -0.80 20.76
C ASN A 29 14.33 -0.74 19.47
N SER A 30 14.96 -0.34 18.38
CA SER A 30 14.53 -0.62 17.03
C SER A 30 14.29 -2.13 16.81
N PRO A 31 13.32 -2.55 16.00
CA PRO A 31 13.18 -3.94 15.56
C PRO A 31 14.51 -4.54 15.07
N ALA A 32 15.31 -3.78 14.33
CA ALA A 32 16.63 -4.22 13.83
C ALA A 32 17.65 -4.52 14.95
N ALA A 33 17.58 -3.84 16.11
CA ALA A 33 18.49 -4.05 17.23
C ALA A 33 18.15 -5.28 18.09
N ARG A 34 16.98 -5.90 17.89
CA ARG A 34 16.51 -7.07 18.67
C ARG A 34 16.72 -8.41 17.99
N PHE A 35 17.04 -8.40 16.71
CA PHE A 35 17.27 -9.60 15.94
C PHE A 35 18.76 -9.83 15.74
N GLN A 36 19.16 -11.10 15.62
CA GLN A 36 20.51 -11.41 15.18
C GLN A 36 20.78 -10.70 13.86
N SER A 37 22.00 -10.21 13.67
CA SER A 37 22.36 -9.65 12.37
C SER A 37 22.28 -10.74 11.29
N THR A 38 21.96 -10.35 10.06
CA THR A 38 21.94 -11.29 8.92
C THR A 38 23.23 -12.09 8.81
N GLU A 39 24.37 -11.50 9.17
CA GLU A 39 25.68 -12.17 9.20
C GLU A 39 25.76 -13.25 10.29
N GLN A 40 25.20 -13.00 11.46
CA GLN A 40 25.12 -14.00 12.54
C GLN A 40 24.23 -15.17 12.13
N VAL A 41 23.05 -14.89 11.59
CA VAL A 41 22.13 -15.90 11.07
C VAL A 41 22.78 -16.71 9.92
N ARG A 42 23.49 -16.03 9.03
CA ARG A 42 24.26 -16.67 7.95
C ARG A 42 25.33 -17.62 8.50
N ALA A 43 26.08 -17.19 9.50
CA ALA A 43 27.10 -18.02 10.16
C ALA A 43 26.46 -19.26 10.82
N GLU A 44 25.34 -19.11 11.48
CA GLU A 44 24.58 -20.22 12.06
C GLU A 44 24.10 -21.23 11.01
N CYS A 45 23.54 -20.74 9.89
CA CYS A 45 23.11 -21.59 8.79
C CYS A 45 24.30 -22.37 8.20
N LEU A 46 25.46 -21.72 8.04
CA LEU A 46 26.70 -22.37 7.59
C LEU A 46 27.19 -23.43 8.57
N ASN A 47 27.18 -23.16 9.87
CA ASN A 47 27.58 -24.10 10.89
C ASN A 47 26.57 -25.24 11.07
N GLY A 48 25.31 -24.97 10.86
CA GLY A 48 24.22 -25.93 10.95
C GLY A 48 24.01 -26.78 9.69
N ARG A 49 24.75 -26.51 8.58
CA ARG A 49 24.58 -27.29 7.34
C ARG A 49 24.77 -28.77 7.54
N ARG A 50 23.95 -29.57 6.87
CA ARG A 50 23.99 -31.04 6.96
C ARG A 50 23.94 -31.68 5.58
N MET A 51 24.54 -32.85 5.45
CA MET A 51 24.32 -33.68 4.28
C MET A 51 23.00 -34.42 4.45
N ILE A 52 22.06 -34.14 3.58
CA ILE A 52 20.85 -34.92 3.44
C ILE A 52 21.14 -36.03 2.44
N CYS A 53 21.17 -37.25 2.95
CA CYS A 53 21.57 -38.44 2.21
C CYS A 53 20.53 -39.51 2.48
N GLY A 54 19.55 -39.67 1.58
CA GLY A 54 18.42 -40.51 1.91
C GLY A 54 17.43 -40.75 0.77
N LYS A 55 16.31 -41.36 1.14
CA LYS A 55 15.24 -41.81 0.26
C LYS A 55 14.07 -40.83 0.32
N ILE A 56 13.56 -40.43 -0.83
CA ILE A 56 12.36 -39.59 -0.93
C ILE A 56 11.14 -40.44 -0.55
N LEU A 57 10.47 -40.07 0.52
CA LEU A 57 9.24 -40.70 0.96
C LEU A 57 8.02 -40.11 0.22
N ARG A 58 8.04 -38.78 0.03
CA ARG A 58 6.94 -38.06 -0.65
C ARG A 58 7.46 -36.86 -1.42
N VAL A 59 6.76 -36.56 -2.51
CA VAL A 59 6.92 -35.33 -3.29
C VAL A 59 5.69 -34.49 -3.04
N LEU A 60 5.85 -33.28 -2.50
CA LEU A 60 4.81 -32.30 -2.21
C LEU A 60 5.01 -31.08 -3.10
N PRO A 61 4.00 -30.23 -3.29
CA PRO A 61 4.11 -29.04 -4.14
C PRO A 61 5.25 -28.10 -3.72
N ASP A 62 5.50 -27.99 -2.43
CA ASP A 62 6.45 -27.08 -1.79
C ASP A 62 7.76 -27.76 -1.34
N GLY A 63 7.95 -29.07 -1.57
CA GLY A 63 9.19 -29.74 -1.18
C GLY A 63 9.13 -31.26 -1.17
N LEU A 64 10.17 -31.84 -0.60
CA LEU A 64 10.33 -33.30 -0.49
C LEU A 64 10.37 -33.74 0.98
N VAL A 65 9.63 -34.79 1.31
CA VAL A 65 9.83 -35.53 2.57
C VAL A 65 10.86 -36.61 2.34
N VAL A 66 11.97 -36.52 3.04
CA VAL A 66 13.13 -37.42 2.86
C VAL A 66 13.44 -38.14 4.16
N GLU A 67 13.59 -39.44 4.10
CA GLU A 67 14.21 -40.23 5.17
C GLU A 67 15.73 -40.21 4.96
N SER A 68 16.43 -39.43 5.76
CA SER A 68 17.89 -39.25 5.68
C SER A 68 18.61 -40.08 6.74
N GLY A 69 19.87 -40.41 6.48
CA GLY A 69 20.69 -41.24 7.37
C GLY A 69 21.36 -42.42 6.66
N TYR A 70 21.53 -42.35 5.35
CA TYR A 70 22.12 -43.41 4.52
C TYR A 70 23.55 -43.03 4.07
N PRO A 71 24.56 -43.05 4.95
CA PRO A 71 25.92 -42.62 4.60
C PRO A 71 26.56 -43.47 3.51
N ASP A 72 26.12 -44.71 3.33
CA ASP A 72 26.62 -45.59 2.27
C ASP A 72 26.29 -45.09 0.85
N LEU A 73 25.30 -44.24 0.71
CA LEU A 73 25.02 -43.56 -0.56
C LEU A 73 26.14 -42.57 -0.98
N LEU A 74 27.06 -42.24 -0.07
CA LEU A 74 28.21 -41.39 -0.37
C LEU A 74 29.40 -42.18 -0.99
N ARG A 75 29.29 -43.50 -1.09
CA ARG A 75 30.34 -44.36 -1.68
C ARG A 75 30.10 -44.48 -3.21
N PRO A 76 31.15 -44.30 -4.04
CA PRO A 76 31.01 -44.52 -5.48
C PRO A 76 30.79 -45.98 -5.85
N PRO A 77 30.12 -46.29 -6.98
CA PRO A 77 29.50 -45.39 -7.92
C PRO A 77 27.98 -45.18 -7.66
N LEU A 78 27.56 -43.94 -7.44
CA LEU A 78 26.16 -43.58 -7.30
C LEU A 78 25.57 -43.24 -8.68
N THR A 79 25.00 -44.21 -9.36
CA THR A 79 24.49 -44.05 -10.72
C THR A 79 23.01 -43.66 -10.80
N ASP A 80 22.23 -43.86 -9.74
CA ASP A 80 20.75 -43.77 -9.82
C ASP A 80 20.10 -42.79 -8.83
N SER A 81 20.85 -41.82 -8.29
CA SER A 81 20.24 -40.83 -7.42
C SER A 81 19.63 -39.67 -8.23
N TRP A 82 18.44 -39.18 -7.79
CA TRP A 82 17.75 -38.08 -8.44
C TRP A 82 18.58 -36.80 -8.38
N LEU A 83 19.24 -36.53 -7.26
CA LEU A 83 20.07 -35.35 -7.08
C LEU A 83 21.38 -35.71 -6.41
N VAL A 84 22.46 -35.68 -7.19
CA VAL A 84 23.84 -35.73 -6.67
C VAL A 84 24.54 -34.49 -7.22
N PRO A 85 24.94 -33.53 -6.38
CA PRO A 85 25.73 -32.39 -6.84
C PRO A 85 27.09 -32.90 -7.39
N SER A 86 27.50 -32.38 -8.54
CA SER A 86 28.81 -32.66 -9.17
C SER A 86 30.01 -32.28 -8.29
N THR A 87 29.76 -31.59 -7.18
CA THR A 87 30.75 -31.10 -6.21
C THR A 87 30.80 -31.87 -4.89
N VAL A 88 30.13 -33.01 -4.78
CA VAL A 88 30.38 -33.91 -3.65
C VAL A 88 31.78 -34.52 -3.85
N THR A 89 32.77 -33.70 -3.55
CA THR A 89 34.16 -34.16 -3.48
C THR A 89 34.34 -35.04 -2.25
N ALA A 90 35.14 -36.05 -2.39
CA ALA A 90 35.44 -37.14 -1.47
C ALA A 90 35.99 -36.76 -0.06
N LYS A 91 35.77 -35.55 0.41
CA LYS A 91 36.18 -35.09 1.75
C LYS A 91 35.11 -35.26 2.84
N LEU A 92 33.91 -35.74 2.50
CA LEU A 92 32.90 -36.09 3.49
C LEU A 92 33.19 -37.49 4.00
N THR A 93 33.78 -37.55 5.18
CA THR A 93 34.05 -38.83 5.83
C THR A 93 32.72 -39.49 6.21
N PRO A 94 32.44 -40.72 5.75
CA PRO A 94 31.18 -41.43 5.99
C PRO A 94 30.85 -41.67 7.48
N ASN A 95 31.75 -41.36 8.38
CA ASN A 95 31.64 -41.64 9.81
C ASN A 95 31.00 -40.49 10.62
N LEU A 96 30.70 -39.35 10.02
CA LEU A 96 30.12 -38.20 10.71
C LEU A 96 28.58 -38.17 10.57
N VAL A 97 27.94 -39.19 11.13
CA VAL A 97 26.48 -39.27 11.17
C VAL A 97 25.99 -38.57 12.44
N GLU A 98 25.04 -37.60 12.29
CA GLU A 98 24.47 -36.83 13.40
C GLU A 98 25.50 -36.18 14.34
N SER A 99 26.64 -35.77 13.83
CA SER A 99 27.60 -35.00 14.61
C SER A 99 27.25 -33.51 14.59
N ARG A 100 27.87 -32.73 15.48
CA ARG A 100 27.74 -31.25 15.48
C ARG A 100 28.55 -30.59 14.37
N GLU A 101 29.38 -31.33 13.68
CA GLU A 101 30.24 -30.77 12.63
C GLU A 101 29.46 -30.43 11.36
N PRO A 102 29.78 -29.28 10.74
CA PRO A 102 29.18 -28.87 9.49
C PRO A 102 29.39 -29.90 8.38
N GLY A 103 28.29 -30.30 7.73
CA GLY A 103 28.34 -31.30 6.65
C GLY A 103 28.22 -32.76 7.11
N SER A 104 28.01 -33.03 8.40
CA SER A 104 27.65 -34.38 8.88
C SER A 104 26.32 -34.85 8.27
N VAL A 105 26.13 -36.16 8.14
CA VAL A 105 24.89 -36.75 7.63
C VAL A 105 23.77 -36.57 8.65
N CYS A 106 22.67 -35.94 8.24
CA CYS A 106 21.47 -35.81 9.03
C CYS A 106 20.73 -37.16 9.10
N VAL A 107 20.26 -37.56 10.27
CA VAL A 107 19.45 -38.78 10.46
C VAL A 107 17.99 -38.44 10.75
N GLY A 108 17.09 -39.24 10.19
CA GLY A 108 15.63 -39.12 10.37
C GLY A 108 14.91 -38.44 9.24
N THR A 109 13.62 -38.24 9.46
CA THR A 109 12.75 -37.59 8.45
C THR A 109 12.98 -36.08 8.42
N VAL A 110 13.25 -35.55 7.24
CA VAL A 110 13.42 -34.11 6.99
C VAL A 110 12.50 -33.64 5.88
N PHE A 111 12.16 -32.36 5.93
CA PHE A 111 11.44 -31.66 4.87
C PHE A 111 12.44 -30.78 4.10
N LEU A 112 12.60 -31.05 2.80
CA LEU A 112 13.62 -30.42 1.97
C LEU A 112 13.00 -29.52 0.92
N THR A 113 13.35 -28.23 0.92
CA THR A 113 12.82 -27.20 0.03
C THR A 113 13.93 -26.54 -0.80
N ASP A 114 13.57 -25.68 -1.75
CA ASP A 114 14.50 -24.89 -2.59
C ASP A 114 15.63 -25.73 -3.19
N LEU A 115 15.22 -26.74 -3.92
CA LEU A 115 16.15 -27.70 -4.51
C LEU A 115 16.85 -27.09 -5.72
N PRO A 116 18.17 -27.30 -5.87
CA PRO A 116 18.85 -26.97 -7.10
C PRO A 116 18.19 -27.72 -8.26
N LYS A 117 18.10 -27.07 -9.42
CA LYS A 117 17.49 -27.66 -10.62
C LYS A 117 18.24 -28.96 -10.97
N ALA A 118 17.59 -30.10 -10.78
CA ALA A 118 18.10 -31.37 -11.23
C ALA A 118 18.15 -31.42 -12.76
N ARG A 119 19.19 -32.04 -13.33
CA ARG A 119 19.38 -32.16 -14.78
C ARG A 119 18.24 -32.96 -15.42
N GLY A 120 17.11 -32.27 -15.70
CA GLY A 120 16.00 -32.81 -16.52
C GLY A 120 15.11 -33.89 -15.88
N LYS A 121 15.38 -34.33 -14.66
CA LYS A 121 14.57 -35.37 -13.97
C LYS A 121 13.69 -34.71 -12.89
N LYS A 122 12.40 -35.05 -12.87
CA LYS A 122 11.52 -34.70 -11.74
C LYS A 122 11.69 -35.76 -10.62
N PRO A 123 11.68 -35.33 -9.34
CA PRO A 123 11.78 -36.28 -8.20
C PRO A 123 10.55 -37.19 -8.18
N LYS A 124 10.74 -38.41 -7.77
CA LYS A 124 9.69 -39.42 -7.55
C LYS A 124 9.80 -40.02 -6.17
N PRO A 125 8.74 -40.49 -5.55
CA PRO A 125 8.81 -41.32 -4.36
C PRO A 125 9.76 -42.48 -4.60
N PHE A 126 10.62 -42.76 -3.59
CA PHE A 126 11.64 -43.78 -3.56
C PHE A 126 12.94 -43.50 -4.35
N ASP A 127 13.02 -42.35 -5.05
CA ASP A 127 14.33 -41.88 -5.54
C ASP A 127 15.26 -41.55 -4.37
N TYR A 128 16.56 -41.59 -4.60
CA TYR A 128 17.54 -41.15 -3.63
C TYR A 128 17.97 -39.70 -3.88
N VAL A 129 18.25 -38.97 -2.79
CA VAL A 129 18.76 -37.60 -2.81
C VAL A 129 20.03 -37.51 -1.96
N ILE A 130 21.04 -36.84 -2.51
CA ILE A 130 22.25 -36.45 -1.79
C ILE A 130 22.43 -34.96 -2.00
N LEU A 131 22.33 -34.17 -0.94
CA LEU A 131 22.43 -32.74 -0.99
C LEU A 131 23.01 -32.16 0.28
N LEU A 132 23.97 -31.24 0.17
CA LEU A 132 24.34 -30.38 1.28
C LEU A 132 23.27 -29.33 1.44
N ALA A 133 22.59 -29.35 2.58
CA ALA A 133 21.44 -28.46 2.83
C ALA A 133 21.63 -27.70 4.14
N TYR A 134 20.91 -26.59 4.26
CA TYR A 134 21.01 -25.63 5.34
C TYR A 134 19.76 -25.69 6.21
N PRO A 135 19.88 -25.63 7.55
CA PRO A 135 18.73 -25.69 8.45
C PRO A 135 17.84 -24.45 8.27
N ALA A 136 16.52 -24.68 8.21
CA ALA A 136 15.51 -23.64 8.01
C ALA A 136 14.33 -23.76 9.00
N GLY A 137 14.57 -24.31 10.20
CA GLY A 137 13.55 -24.49 11.23
C GLY A 137 12.80 -25.81 11.10
N GLU A 138 11.47 -25.77 11.30
CA GLU A 138 10.58 -26.93 11.20
C GLU A 138 9.52 -26.71 10.12
N ALA A 139 8.99 -27.79 9.60
CA ALA A 139 7.88 -27.79 8.67
C ALA A 139 6.84 -28.83 9.08
N THR A 140 5.58 -28.49 8.97
CA THR A 140 4.47 -29.42 9.14
C THR A 140 3.98 -29.86 7.77
N TYR A 141 3.77 -31.15 7.60
CA TYR A 141 3.23 -31.72 6.36
C TYR A 141 2.16 -32.77 6.65
N THR A 142 1.19 -32.88 5.74
CA THR A 142 0.17 -33.92 5.84
C THR A 142 0.76 -35.30 5.50
N SER A 143 0.69 -36.22 6.42
CA SER A 143 1.23 -37.58 6.23
C SER A 143 0.23 -38.51 5.52
N VAL A 144 -0.64 -39.21 6.24
CA VAL A 144 -1.66 -40.08 5.68
C VAL A 144 -3.03 -39.56 6.09
N GLY A 145 -3.95 -39.44 5.16
CA GLY A 145 -5.26 -38.81 5.42
C GLY A 145 -5.09 -37.36 5.84
N THR A 146 -5.60 -36.98 7.01
CA THR A 146 -5.51 -35.65 7.59
C THR A 146 -4.41 -35.50 8.65
N LEU A 147 -3.61 -36.56 8.88
CA LEU A 147 -2.62 -36.58 9.94
C LEU A 147 -1.44 -35.65 9.63
N GLN A 148 -1.24 -34.64 10.46
CA GLN A 148 -0.12 -33.71 10.37
C GLN A 148 1.11 -34.26 11.09
N LYS A 149 2.28 -34.11 10.47
CA LYS A 149 3.57 -34.45 11.07
C LYS A 149 4.52 -33.27 10.94
N SER A 150 5.33 -33.03 11.99
CA SER A 150 6.43 -32.07 11.97
C SER A 150 7.74 -32.77 11.57
N ALA A 151 8.57 -32.08 10.82
CA ALA A 151 9.92 -32.52 10.47
C ALA A 151 10.88 -31.33 10.44
N ARG A 152 12.16 -31.56 10.70
CA ARG A 152 13.20 -30.55 10.51
C ARG A 152 13.20 -30.10 9.05
N ARG A 153 13.12 -28.77 8.82
CA ARG A 153 13.20 -28.19 7.48
C ARG A 153 14.66 -27.90 7.13
N PHE A 154 15.04 -28.28 5.94
CA PHE A 154 16.30 -27.90 5.31
C PHE A 154 16.05 -27.33 3.93
N THR A 155 16.89 -26.38 3.50
CA THR A 155 16.82 -25.81 2.15
C THR A 155 18.09 -26.10 1.37
N GLY A 156 17.96 -26.24 0.05
CA GLY A 156 19.09 -26.45 -0.85
C GLY A 156 19.99 -25.23 -1.05
N THR A 157 19.58 -24.04 -0.59
CA THR A 157 20.34 -22.80 -0.73
C THR A 157 20.54 -22.11 0.61
N LEU A 158 21.74 -21.54 0.81
CA LEU A 158 22.04 -20.75 2.01
C LEU A 158 21.14 -19.52 2.15
N ALA A 159 20.86 -18.87 1.03
CA ALA A 159 20.03 -17.67 1.00
C ALA A 159 18.62 -17.95 1.54
N SER A 160 17.99 -19.03 1.10
CA SER A 160 16.68 -19.44 1.62
C SER A 160 16.71 -19.81 3.09
N ALA A 161 17.77 -20.51 3.56
CA ALA A 161 17.91 -20.83 4.97
C ALA A 161 18.00 -19.57 5.84
N VAL A 162 18.79 -18.60 5.41
CA VAL A 162 18.92 -17.31 6.10
C VAL A 162 17.57 -16.60 6.15
N ARG A 163 16.84 -16.52 5.02
CA ARG A 163 15.50 -15.91 4.96
C ARG A 163 14.54 -16.60 5.95
N PHE A 164 14.45 -17.92 5.93
CA PHE A 164 13.58 -18.67 6.84
C PHE A 164 13.95 -18.45 8.30
N LYS A 165 15.23 -18.46 8.65
CA LYS A 165 15.65 -18.22 10.03
C LYS A 165 15.38 -16.79 10.47
N VAL A 166 15.71 -15.80 9.66
CA VAL A 166 15.40 -14.40 9.95
C VAL A 166 13.90 -14.20 10.09
N ALA A 167 13.08 -14.83 9.26
CA ALA A 167 11.64 -14.85 9.42
C ALA A 167 11.23 -15.46 10.77
N ASN A 168 11.74 -16.60 11.18
CA ASN A 168 11.40 -17.27 12.43
C ASN A 168 11.84 -16.48 13.68
N GLU A 169 13.00 -15.86 13.72
CA GLU A 169 13.46 -15.09 14.88
C GLU A 169 12.54 -13.91 15.23
N ARG A 170 11.82 -13.37 14.24
CA ARG A 170 10.82 -12.33 14.45
C ARG A 170 9.60 -12.80 15.25
N TRP A 171 9.42 -14.09 15.36
CA TRP A 171 8.14 -14.69 15.67
C TRP A 171 8.05 -15.37 17.02
N MET A 172 9.03 -15.19 17.84
CA MET A 172 9.00 -15.70 19.21
C MET A 172 7.95 -15.02 20.11
N ALA A 173 6.87 -14.47 19.54
CA ALA A 173 5.78 -13.93 20.33
C ALA A 173 4.47 -13.80 19.55
N VAL A 174 3.41 -13.57 20.30
CA VAL A 174 2.03 -13.53 19.85
C VAL A 174 1.83 -12.53 18.72
N PRO A 175 1.36 -12.95 17.53
CA PRO A 175 0.96 -12.06 16.46
C PRO A 175 -0.17 -11.13 16.91
N LEU A 176 -0.44 -10.10 16.12
CA LEU A 176 -1.58 -9.23 16.34
C LEU A 176 -2.86 -10.08 16.46
N ARG A 177 -3.69 -9.77 17.48
CA ARG A 177 -4.89 -10.53 17.83
C ARG A 177 -6.06 -10.17 16.92
N MET A 178 -5.89 -10.36 15.62
CA MET A 178 -6.97 -10.18 14.65
C MET A 178 -7.42 -11.56 14.16
N PRO A 179 -8.74 -11.78 13.99
CA PRO A 179 -9.22 -13.06 13.47
C PRO A 179 -8.80 -13.28 12.03
N PRO A 180 -8.58 -14.54 11.60
CA PRO A 180 -8.21 -14.88 10.22
C PRO A 180 -9.34 -14.62 9.22
N GLU A 181 -10.57 -14.46 9.69
CA GLU A 181 -11.75 -14.17 8.88
C GLU A 181 -12.53 -12.97 9.43
N VAL A 182 -13.22 -12.26 8.56
CA VAL A 182 -14.05 -11.09 8.89
C VAL A 182 -15.18 -11.42 9.86
N THR A 183 -15.64 -12.67 9.90
CA THR A 183 -16.69 -13.18 10.79
C THR A 183 -16.21 -13.47 12.21
N GLY A 184 -14.90 -13.49 12.42
CA GLY A 184 -14.29 -13.73 13.73
C GLY A 184 -14.53 -12.58 14.72
N ALA A 185 -14.25 -12.85 16.00
CA ALA A 185 -14.39 -11.88 17.07
C ALA A 185 -13.31 -10.80 16.98
N ILE A 186 -13.67 -9.62 16.47
CA ILE A 186 -12.77 -8.48 16.37
C ILE A 186 -12.64 -7.80 17.72
N PRO A 187 -11.40 -7.49 18.19
CA PRO A 187 -11.17 -6.74 19.42
C PRO A 187 -11.93 -5.41 19.43
N LYS A 188 -12.55 -5.09 20.56
CA LYS A 188 -13.35 -3.85 20.70
C LYS A 188 -12.49 -2.61 20.91
N LEU A 189 -11.26 -2.78 21.40
CA LEU A 189 -10.30 -1.71 21.66
C LEU A 189 -9.04 -1.93 20.85
N LEU A 190 -8.41 -0.84 20.41
CA LEU A 190 -7.14 -0.90 19.69
C LEU A 190 -6.03 -1.55 20.53
N SER A 191 -6.00 -1.28 21.85
CA SER A 191 -5.08 -1.91 22.81
C SER A 191 -5.18 -3.45 22.82
N GLN A 192 -6.36 -3.99 22.57
CA GLN A 192 -6.60 -5.43 22.55
C GLN A 192 -6.08 -6.13 21.30
N THR A 193 -5.78 -5.37 20.24
CA THR A 193 -5.26 -5.93 18.97
C THR A 193 -3.82 -6.41 19.08
N GLY A 194 -3.05 -5.92 20.05
CA GLY A 194 -1.61 -6.17 20.15
C GLY A 194 -0.76 -5.39 19.16
N ALA A 195 -1.34 -4.45 18.40
CA ALA A 195 -0.60 -3.61 17.45
C ALA A 195 0.39 -2.69 18.17
N PHE A 196 0.02 -2.18 19.33
CA PHE A 196 0.84 -1.28 20.12
C PHE A 196 1.05 -1.87 21.54
N VAL A 197 2.29 -1.77 22.04
CA VAL A 197 2.61 -2.13 23.42
C VAL A 197 2.20 -1.02 24.39
N ASP A 198 2.16 0.20 23.91
CA ASP A 198 1.61 1.37 24.56
C ASP A 198 0.77 2.15 23.54
N VAL A 199 -0.55 2.03 23.67
CA VAL A 199 -1.51 2.67 22.75
C VAL A 199 -1.47 4.19 22.95
N SER A 200 -1.39 4.66 24.19
CA SER A 200 -1.43 6.10 24.50
C SER A 200 -0.24 6.85 23.87
N ASN A 201 0.92 6.21 23.74
CA ASN A 201 2.12 6.76 23.13
C ASN A 201 2.35 6.26 21.69
N LEU A 202 1.43 5.47 21.12
CA LEU A 202 1.58 4.84 19.80
C LEU A 202 2.89 4.05 19.66
N THR A 203 3.37 3.44 20.76
CA THR A 203 4.57 2.60 20.72
C THR A 203 4.24 1.29 20.03
N PRO A 204 4.72 1.05 18.81
CA PRO A 204 4.35 -0.13 18.04
C PRO A 204 4.89 -1.40 18.70
N SER A 205 4.15 -2.50 18.53
CA SER A 205 4.68 -3.80 18.90
C SER A 205 5.90 -4.14 18.03
N ARG A 206 6.78 -5.00 18.53
CA ARG A 206 8.00 -5.41 17.83
C ARG A 206 7.76 -6.13 16.49
N PHE A 207 6.51 -6.51 16.22
CA PHE A 207 6.12 -7.19 14.97
C PHE A 207 5.74 -6.22 13.86
N LEU A 208 5.51 -4.97 14.20
CA LEU A 208 5.14 -3.94 13.26
C LEU A 208 6.39 -3.32 12.63
N VAL A 209 6.58 -3.55 11.34
CA VAL A 209 7.62 -2.92 10.54
C VAL A 209 7.09 -1.60 9.99
N PRO A 210 7.67 -0.45 10.36
CA PRO A 210 7.24 0.84 9.85
C PRO A 210 7.63 0.98 8.37
N TYR A 211 6.78 1.68 7.60
CA TYR A 211 7.06 2.04 6.22
C TYR A 211 6.34 3.34 5.84
N ASP A 212 6.73 3.93 4.72
CA ASP A 212 6.04 5.07 4.14
C ASP A 212 5.95 4.94 2.61
N LEU A 213 5.27 5.87 1.95
CA LEU A 213 5.02 5.83 0.51
C LEU A 213 5.61 7.06 -0.15
N ASN A 214 6.17 6.90 -1.36
CA ASN A 214 6.64 8.02 -2.18
C ASN A 214 5.54 9.05 -2.42
N VAL A 215 4.35 8.57 -2.80
CA VAL A 215 3.17 9.40 -3.06
C VAL A 215 1.99 8.85 -2.27
N PRO A 216 1.69 9.40 -1.10
CA PRO A 216 0.57 8.94 -0.30
C PRO A 216 -0.77 9.34 -0.92
N PHE A 217 -1.79 8.48 -0.80
CA PHE A 217 -3.17 8.83 -1.12
C PHE A 217 -3.61 10.05 -0.29
N TRP A 218 -4.24 11.04 -0.94
CA TRP A 218 -4.79 12.21 -0.26
C TRP A 218 -5.92 11.83 0.70
N SER A 219 -5.88 12.32 1.92
CA SER A 219 -6.91 12.11 2.94
C SER A 219 -7.07 13.39 3.77
N ASP A 220 -7.67 14.40 3.17
CA ASP A 220 -8.08 15.65 3.83
C ASP A 220 -6.96 16.35 4.63
N GLY A 221 -5.70 16.22 4.17
CA GLY A 221 -4.54 16.81 4.84
C GLY A 221 -4.06 16.07 6.09
N ALA A 222 -4.66 14.92 6.44
CA ALA A 222 -4.20 14.14 7.57
C ALA A 222 -2.84 13.49 7.31
N GLU A 223 -1.96 13.53 8.30
CA GLU A 223 -0.72 12.77 8.32
C GLU A 223 -0.98 11.30 8.65
N LYS A 224 -0.08 10.45 8.19
CA LYS A 224 -0.27 9.01 8.29
C LYS A 224 1.01 8.33 8.72
N SER A 225 0.92 7.52 9.77
CA SER A 225 1.94 6.54 10.12
C SER A 225 1.47 5.16 9.70
N ARG A 226 2.41 4.32 9.23
CA ARG A 226 2.10 3.02 8.64
C ARG A 226 3.03 1.95 9.14
N TRP A 227 2.46 0.78 9.36
CA TRP A 227 3.21 -0.42 9.74
C TRP A 227 2.61 -1.65 9.06
N VAL A 228 3.42 -2.67 8.91
CA VAL A 228 3.00 -3.99 8.44
C VAL A 228 3.49 -5.07 9.39
N CYS A 229 2.67 -6.07 9.58
CA CYS A 229 3.00 -7.32 10.25
C CYS A 229 2.72 -8.47 9.28
N VAL A 230 3.77 -9.15 8.83
CA VAL A 230 3.65 -10.35 7.98
C VAL A 230 3.65 -11.58 8.89
N PRO A 231 2.83 -12.61 8.66
CA PRO A 231 2.79 -13.80 9.52
C PRO A 231 4.10 -14.59 9.58
N PRO A 232 4.32 -15.37 10.67
CA PRO A 232 5.52 -16.18 10.86
C PRO A 232 5.78 -17.18 9.76
N GLY A 233 7.02 -17.23 9.31
CA GLY A 233 7.43 -18.19 8.28
C GLY A 233 6.86 -17.94 6.90
N GLU A 234 5.97 -16.94 6.77
CA GLU A 234 5.41 -16.50 5.51
C GLU A 234 6.25 -15.37 4.90
N VAL A 235 6.15 -15.23 3.59
CA VAL A 235 6.86 -14.20 2.82
C VAL A 235 5.90 -13.50 1.85
N VAL A 236 6.19 -12.27 1.55
CA VAL A 236 5.49 -11.47 0.55
C VAL A 236 6.03 -11.84 -0.83
N HIS A 237 5.15 -12.17 -1.77
CA HIS A 237 5.56 -12.36 -3.16
C HIS A 237 5.84 -11.00 -3.81
N PHE A 238 7.13 -10.75 -3.98
CA PHE A 238 7.65 -9.52 -4.55
C PHE A 238 7.38 -9.42 -6.05
N SER A 239 7.06 -8.22 -6.52
CA SER A 239 7.03 -7.91 -7.95
C SER A 239 7.76 -6.60 -8.22
N ALA A 240 8.66 -6.58 -9.20
CA ALA A 240 9.41 -5.38 -9.58
C ALA A 240 8.51 -4.28 -10.16
N THR A 241 7.38 -4.63 -10.77
CA THR A 241 6.48 -3.69 -11.46
C THR A 241 5.02 -3.78 -11.03
N GLY A 242 4.47 -4.95 -10.83
CA GLY A 242 3.06 -5.17 -10.51
C GLY A 242 2.68 -4.90 -9.06
N GLU A 243 1.52 -5.46 -8.67
CA GLU A 243 1.09 -5.50 -7.27
C GLU A 243 1.83 -6.65 -6.56
N TRP A 244 2.11 -6.47 -5.28
CA TRP A 244 2.68 -7.53 -4.44
C TRP A 244 1.56 -8.40 -3.87
N ILE A 245 1.83 -9.69 -3.66
CA ILE A 245 0.87 -10.61 -3.05
C ILE A 245 1.31 -10.87 -1.60
N PHE A 246 0.40 -10.63 -0.69
CA PHE A 246 0.61 -10.78 0.75
C PHE A 246 -0.01 -12.08 1.24
N PRO A 247 0.69 -12.85 2.10
CA PRO A 247 0.15 -14.07 2.65
C PRO A 247 -1.04 -13.78 3.59
N PRO A 248 -1.99 -14.72 3.73
CA PRO A 248 -3.04 -14.66 4.74
C PRO A 248 -2.49 -14.36 6.13
N GLY A 249 -3.22 -13.60 6.93
CA GLY A 249 -2.78 -13.15 8.24
C GLY A 249 -1.85 -11.93 8.23
N THR A 250 -1.43 -11.40 7.07
CA THR A 250 -0.74 -10.11 7.00
C THR A 250 -1.66 -8.99 7.46
N ILE A 251 -1.16 -8.10 8.32
CA ILE A 251 -1.92 -6.99 8.88
C ILE A 251 -1.20 -5.69 8.62
N PHE A 252 -1.89 -4.76 7.96
CA PHE A 252 -1.44 -3.38 7.78
C PHE A 252 -2.10 -2.50 8.81
N VAL A 253 -1.32 -1.69 9.51
CA VAL A 253 -1.80 -0.70 10.48
C VAL A 253 -1.54 0.69 9.92
N LYS A 254 -2.58 1.51 9.85
CA LYS A 254 -2.52 2.88 9.32
C LYS A 254 -3.19 3.83 10.30
N HIS A 255 -2.38 4.70 10.88
CA HIS A 255 -2.80 5.72 11.83
C HIS A 255 -2.94 7.07 11.16
N PHE A 256 -3.95 7.86 11.57
CA PHE A 256 -4.25 9.18 11.02
C PHE A 256 -4.30 10.23 12.11
N GLU A 257 -3.59 11.33 11.87
CA GLU A 257 -3.60 12.53 12.70
C GLU A 257 -3.85 13.77 11.83
N ILE A 258 -4.52 14.76 12.39
CA ILE A 258 -4.72 16.06 11.72
C ILE A 258 -4.20 17.20 12.59
N ALA A 259 -3.57 18.19 11.96
CA ALA A 259 -3.23 19.44 12.64
C ALA A 259 -4.53 20.22 12.95
N THR A 260 -4.75 20.56 14.20
CA THR A 260 -5.91 21.32 14.68
C THR A 260 -5.64 22.82 14.79
N ASN A 261 -4.44 23.26 14.43
CA ASN A 261 -4.06 24.64 14.43
C ASN A 261 -3.09 24.92 13.28
N GLU A 262 -3.49 25.75 12.31
CA GLU A 262 -2.68 26.09 11.13
C GLU A 262 -1.41 26.90 11.48
N THR A 263 -1.43 27.65 12.58
CA THR A 263 -0.27 28.42 13.06
C THR A 263 0.65 27.61 13.98
N ASN A 264 0.21 26.45 14.44
CA ASN A 264 1.00 25.51 15.24
C ASN A 264 0.73 24.07 14.77
N PRO A 265 1.39 23.59 13.73
CA PRO A 265 1.16 22.23 13.18
C PRO A 265 1.47 21.10 14.17
N SER A 266 2.16 21.37 15.27
CA SER A 266 2.41 20.38 16.33
C SER A 266 1.16 20.11 17.20
N ALA A 267 0.16 21.00 17.19
CA ALA A 267 -1.12 20.75 17.81
C ALA A 267 -1.93 19.79 16.96
N ARG A 268 -1.92 18.50 17.29
CA ARG A 268 -2.51 17.42 16.51
C ARG A 268 -3.60 16.72 17.28
N ARG A 269 -4.57 16.20 16.55
CA ARG A 269 -5.61 15.30 17.04
C ARG A 269 -5.47 13.96 16.33
N ARG A 270 -5.41 12.87 17.10
CA ARG A 270 -5.55 11.51 16.59
C ARG A 270 -7.00 11.28 16.18
N LEU A 271 -7.19 10.81 14.97
CA LEU A 271 -8.52 10.58 14.41
C LEU A 271 -8.88 9.11 14.49
N GLU A 272 -8.13 8.28 13.78
CA GLU A 272 -8.38 6.86 13.66
C GLU A 272 -7.12 6.05 13.43
N THR A 273 -7.22 4.77 13.76
CA THR A 273 -6.26 3.74 13.33
C THR A 273 -7.03 2.66 12.60
N ARG A 274 -6.68 2.38 11.35
CA ARG A 274 -7.26 1.31 10.53
C ARG A 274 -6.34 0.11 10.50
N LEU A 275 -6.92 -1.08 10.63
CA LEU A 275 -6.24 -2.34 10.38
C LEU A 275 -6.85 -2.97 9.12
N LEU A 276 -6.01 -3.33 8.17
CA LEU A 276 -6.38 -4.14 7.01
C LEU A 276 -5.74 -5.51 7.18
N VAL A 277 -6.55 -6.55 7.19
CA VAL A 277 -6.12 -7.95 7.39
C VAL A 277 -6.29 -8.71 6.09
N CYS A 278 -5.24 -9.37 5.63
CA CYS A 278 -5.33 -10.38 4.57
C CYS A 278 -5.94 -11.64 5.18
N ASP A 279 -7.12 -12.05 4.70
CA ASP A 279 -7.88 -13.15 5.27
C ASP A 279 -7.49 -14.51 4.70
N ASP A 280 -7.93 -15.58 5.37
CA ASP A 280 -7.66 -16.97 4.94
C ASP A 280 -8.46 -17.39 3.70
N LEU A 281 -9.42 -16.55 3.26
CA LEU A 281 -10.22 -16.78 2.07
C LEU A 281 -9.60 -16.18 0.79
N GLY A 282 -8.42 -15.54 0.92
CA GLY A 282 -7.69 -14.92 -0.18
C GLY A 282 -8.19 -13.52 -0.53
N GLY A 283 -8.90 -12.88 0.39
CA GLY A 283 -9.33 -11.50 0.32
C GLY A 283 -8.70 -10.63 1.40
N VAL A 284 -9.37 -9.53 1.72
CA VAL A 284 -9.01 -8.66 2.84
C VAL A 284 -10.25 -8.16 3.56
N TYR A 285 -10.12 -7.83 4.83
CA TYR A 285 -11.12 -7.03 5.54
C TYR A 285 -10.46 -5.86 6.27
N GLY A 286 -11.17 -4.74 6.35
CA GLY A 286 -10.71 -3.56 7.06
C GLY A 286 -11.54 -3.29 8.30
N VAL A 287 -10.92 -2.75 9.35
CA VAL A 287 -11.58 -2.25 10.55
C VAL A 287 -11.03 -0.89 10.95
N THR A 288 -11.90 -0.05 11.49
CA THR A 288 -11.57 1.30 11.93
C THR A 288 -11.71 1.41 13.44
N TYR A 289 -10.67 1.88 14.10
CA TYR A 289 -10.70 2.27 15.52
C TYR A 289 -10.65 3.79 15.61
N LYS A 290 -11.70 4.39 16.19
CA LYS A 290 -11.81 5.84 16.41
C LYS A 290 -11.15 6.20 17.74
N TRP A 291 -10.22 7.15 17.72
CA TRP A 291 -9.52 7.60 18.91
C TRP A 291 -10.44 8.38 19.85
N ARG A 292 -10.31 8.09 21.15
CA ARG A 292 -10.89 8.88 22.22
C ARG A 292 -10.22 10.24 22.32
N ALA A 293 -10.93 11.24 22.79
CA ALA A 293 -10.43 12.61 22.87
C ALA A 293 -9.20 12.76 23.80
N ASP A 294 -9.11 11.91 24.82
CA ASP A 294 -7.99 11.87 25.78
C ASP A 294 -6.78 11.04 25.30
N ASN A 295 -6.87 10.46 24.11
CA ASN A 295 -5.87 9.55 23.54
C ASN A 295 -5.55 8.30 24.41
N SER A 296 -6.43 7.92 25.34
CA SER A 296 -6.22 6.74 26.20
C SER A 296 -6.30 5.43 25.43
N ASP A 297 -7.20 5.34 24.43
CA ASP A 297 -7.39 4.20 23.55
C ASP A 297 -8.22 4.61 22.33
N ALA A 298 -8.50 3.67 21.44
CA ALA A 298 -9.42 3.85 20.32
C ALA A 298 -10.45 2.71 20.28
N ASP A 299 -11.70 3.08 20.02
CA ASP A 299 -12.85 2.16 20.02
C ASP A 299 -13.16 1.68 18.60
N LEU A 300 -13.46 0.39 18.46
CA LEU A 300 -13.91 -0.20 17.19
C LEU A 300 -15.20 0.46 16.71
N LEU A 301 -15.21 0.95 15.48
CA LEU A 301 -16.41 1.44 14.82
C LEU A 301 -17.16 0.29 14.15
N GLU A 302 -18.43 0.15 14.48
CA GLU A 302 -19.33 -0.84 13.86
C GLU A 302 -19.93 -0.32 12.54
N THR A 303 -20.15 1.01 12.45
CA THR A 303 -20.70 1.69 11.27
C THR A 303 -19.83 2.90 10.91
N ASN A 304 -20.04 3.50 9.73
CA ASN A 304 -19.39 4.75 9.39
C ASN A 304 -19.89 5.92 10.26
N LEU A 305 -19.06 6.94 10.34
CA LEU A 305 -19.36 8.16 11.09
C LEU A 305 -18.72 9.35 10.37
N THR A 306 -19.41 10.49 10.35
CA THR A 306 -18.80 11.77 9.99
C THR A 306 -18.75 12.68 11.22
N GLU A 307 -17.62 13.33 11.43
CA GLU A 307 -17.41 14.28 12.53
C GLU A 307 -16.80 15.57 12.00
N GLU A 308 -17.31 16.71 12.47
CA GLU A 308 -16.74 18.01 12.17
C GLU A 308 -15.54 18.31 13.07
N ILE A 309 -14.37 18.47 12.46
CA ILE A 309 -13.13 18.78 13.16
C ILE A 309 -12.89 20.30 13.13
N GLY A 310 -12.83 20.92 14.30
CA GLY A 310 -12.46 22.32 14.44
C GLY A 310 -10.97 22.53 14.23
N ILE A 311 -10.60 23.40 13.30
CA ILE A 311 -9.21 23.76 13.00
C ILE A 311 -9.05 25.27 13.22
N LYS A 312 -8.17 25.64 14.14
CA LYS A 312 -7.84 27.04 14.43
C LYS A 312 -7.03 27.61 13.27
N THR A 313 -7.48 28.75 12.76
CA THR A 313 -6.81 29.55 11.71
C THR A 313 -6.33 30.87 12.27
N ALA A 314 -5.64 31.67 11.49
CA ALA A 314 -5.22 33.01 11.89
C ALA A 314 -6.41 33.95 12.17
N THR A 315 -7.58 33.72 11.57
CA THR A 315 -8.76 34.60 11.64
C THR A 315 -9.93 34.01 12.43
N GLY A 316 -9.80 32.77 12.96
CA GLY A 316 -10.90 32.12 13.69
C GLY A 316 -10.78 30.60 13.72
N VAL A 317 -11.91 29.92 13.67
CA VAL A 317 -11.99 28.46 13.57
C VAL A 317 -12.77 28.10 12.32
N ARG A 318 -12.20 27.27 11.48
CA ARG A 318 -12.93 26.59 10.41
C ARG A 318 -13.26 25.16 10.83
N THR A 319 -14.33 24.61 10.30
CA THR A 319 -14.68 23.21 10.46
C THR A 319 -14.28 22.42 9.21
N GLN A 320 -13.89 21.17 9.42
CA GLN A 320 -13.56 20.24 8.36
C GLN A 320 -14.20 18.88 8.66
N PRO A 321 -15.07 18.36 7.76
CA PRO A 321 -15.64 17.04 7.96
C PRO A 321 -14.59 15.97 7.83
N TRP A 322 -14.61 14.99 8.75
CA TRP A 322 -13.81 13.78 8.67
C TRP A 322 -14.74 12.57 8.63
N TYR A 323 -14.55 11.72 7.63
CA TYR A 323 -15.33 10.51 7.44
C TYR A 323 -14.54 9.29 7.95
N PHE A 324 -15.08 8.65 8.97
CA PHE A 324 -14.58 7.37 9.50
C PHE A 324 -15.28 6.24 8.74
N PRO A 325 -14.58 5.41 7.97
CA PRO A 325 -15.21 4.38 7.14
C PRO A 325 -15.65 3.16 7.95
N SER A 326 -16.75 2.55 7.51
CA SER A 326 -17.16 1.23 7.92
C SER A 326 -16.33 0.12 7.24
N ARG A 327 -16.54 -1.13 7.65
CA ARG A 327 -15.96 -2.30 6.98
C ARG A 327 -16.36 -2.40 5.51
N ALA A 328 -17.63 -2.10 5.19
CA ALA A 328 -18.14 -2.13 3.83
C ALA A 328 -17.46 -1.08 2.95
N ASP A 329 -17.17 0.10 3.49
CA ASP A 329 -16.47 1.17 2.77
C ASP A 329 -15.04 0.75 2.39
N CYS A 330 -14.37 -0.05 3.20
CA CYS A 330 -13.03 -0.56 2.89
C CYS A 330 -13.04 -1.39 1.58
N GLN A 331 -14.08 -2.22 1.38
CA GLN A 331 -14.21 -3.09 0.21
C GLN A 331 -14.45 -2.31 -1.09
N THR A 332 -14.88 -1.05 -1.03
CA THR A 332 -15.06 -0.21 -2.22
C THR A 332 -13.74 0.04 -2.95
N CYS A 333 -12.63 0.12 -2.21
CA CYS A 333 -11.30 0.39 -2.75
C CYS A 333 -10.39 -0.84 -2.75
N HIS A 334 -10.47 -1.69 -1.69
CA HIS A 334 -9.66 -2.88 -1.53
C HIS A 334 -10.29 -4.07 -2.29
N THR A 335 -10.24 -4.00 -3.60
CA THR A 335 -10.86 -4.97 -4.53
C THR A 335 -9.84 -5.96 -5.08
N PRO A 336 -10.28 -7.14 -5.60
CA PRO A 336 -9.39 -8.08 -6.30
C PRO A 336 -8.59 -7.42 -7.42
N ASN A 337 -9.26 -6.60 -8.24
CA ASN A 337 -8.61 -5.91 -9.38
C ASN A 337 -7.52 -4.93 -8.94
N ALA A 338 -7.61 -4.38 -7.72
CA ALA A 338 -6.61 -3.53 -7.12
C ALA A 338 -5.51 -4.30 -6.38
N GLY A 339 -5.56 -5.64 -6.38
CA GLY A 339 -4.62 -6.48 -5.62
C GLY A 339 -4.88 -6.44 -4.12
N PHE A 340 -6.08 -6.03 -3.69
CA PHE A 340 -6.53 -5.90 -2.30
C PHE A 340 -5.71 -4.91 -1.44
N VAL A 341 -4.38 -5.00 -1.44
CA VAL A 341 -3.48 -4.15 -0.63
C VAL A 341 -3.07 -2.93 -1.44
N LEU A 342 -3.52 -1.76 -1.01
CA LEU A 342 -3.29 -0.52 -1.74
C LEU A 342 -2.02 0.19 -1.28
N GLY A 343 -1.25 0.69 -2.23
CA GLY A 343 -0.08 1.53 -2.00
C GLY A 343 1.22 0.75 -1.78
N VAL A 344 1.20 -0.44 -1.21
CA VAL A 344 2.42 -1.23 -0.96
C VAL A 344 2.83 -1.98 -2.21
N LYS A 345 3.78 -1.42 -2.94
CA LYS A 345 4.34 -1.95 -4.20
C LYS A 345 5.68 -1.29 -4.48
N THR A 346 6.49 -1.90 -5.34
CA THR A 346 7.88 -1.50 -5.61
C THR A 346 8.04 0.00 -5.83
N ARG A 347 7.30 0.60 -6.75
CA ARG A 347 7.43 2.01 -7.07
C ARG A 347 7.05 2.99 -5.96
N GLN A 348 6.30 2.55 -4.97
CA GLN A 348 5.96 3.33 -3.79
C GLN A 348 6.98 3.18 -2.66
N LEU A 349 7.55 1.96 -2.49
CA LEU A 349 8.51 1.64 -1.44
C LEU A 349 9.97 1.80 -1.89
N ASN A 350 10.23 2.06 -3.16
CA ASN A 350 11.58 2.32 -3.64
C ASN A 350 12.01 3.74 -3.25
N ARG A 351 12.37 3.89 -1.98
CA ARG A 351 12.80 5.13 -1.33
C ARG A 351 13.71 4.82 -0.15
N ASP A 352 14.57 5.75 0.20
CA ASP A 352 15.26 5.71 1.48
C ASP A 352 14.29 6.15 2.60
N PHE A 353 14.22 5.36 3.66
CA PHE A 353 13.39 5.60 4.84
C PHE A 353 14.26 5.67 6.10
N LYS A 354 13.98 6.63 6.95
CA LYS A 354 14.64 6.76 8.25
C LYS A 354 13.84 5.99 9.30
N TYR A 355 14.38 4.87 9.72
CA TYR A 355 13.77 4.03 10.75
C TYR A 355 13.85 4.69 12.13
N PRO A 356 13.02 4.28 13.12
CA PRO A 356 12.97 4.89 14.45
C PRO A 356 14.28 4.88 15.22
N ASP A 357 15.19 3.96 14.89
CA ASP A 357 16.55 3.87 15.47
C ASP A 357 17.54 4.85 14.83
N GLY A 358 17.11 5.65 13.87
CA GLY A 358 17.92 6.59 13.12
C GLY A 358 18.63 6.00 11.89
N HIS A 359 18.59 4.66 11.70
CA HIS A 359 19.12 4.02 10.51
C HIS A 359 18.35 4.43 9.25
N VAL A 360 19.06 4.67 8.15
CA VAL A 360 18.48 5.00 6.84
C VAL A 360 18.79 3.88 5.87
N GLU A 361 17.74 3.26 5.30
CA GLU A 361 17.87 2.23 4.29
C GLU A 361 16.74 2.35 3.26
N ASN A 362 16.97 1.86 2.05
CA ASN A 362 15.89 1.67 1.08
C ASN A 362 14.86 0.68 1.64
N GLU A 363 13.57 1.03 1.60
CA GLU A 363 12.53 0.21 2.26
C GLU A 363 12.45 -1.21 1.69
N ILE A 364 12.60 -1.40 0.37
CA ILE A 364 12.56 -2.73 -0.26
C ILE A 364 13.75 -3.57 0.23
N VAL A 365 14.95 -2.98 0.26
CA VAL A 365 16.17 -3.62 0.76
C VAL A 365 16.04 -3.94 2.25
N ALA A 366 15.43 -3.05 3.02
CA ALA A 366 15.17 -3.31 4.44
C ALA A 366 14.17 -4.45 4.63
N TRP A 367 13.12 -4.53 3.83
CA TRP A 367 12.16 -5.64 3.89
C TRP A 367 12.78 -6.99 3.50
N ASP A 368 13.69 -6.99 2.50
CA ASP A 368 14.48 -8.19 2.18
C ASP A 368 15.38 -8.61 3.34
N LYS A 369 16.20 -7.68 3.86
CA LYS A 369 17.06 -7.95 5.02
C LYS A 369 16.28 -8.45 6.23
N LEU A 370 15.05 -8.03 6.37
CA LEU A 370 14.14 -8.50 7.37
C LEU A 370 13.51 -9.87 7.02
N GLY A 371 13.82 -10.50 5.89
CA GLY A 371 13.25 -11.79 5.46
C GLY A 371 11.75 -11.72 5.14
N LEU A 372 11.23 -10.56 4.74
CA LEU A 372 9.82 -10.41 4.39
C LEU A 372 9.52 -10.76 2.94
N LEU A 373 10.52 -10.75 2.06
CA LEU A 373 10.34 -10.97 0.63
C LEU A 373 10.73 -12.40 0.23
N ASP A 374 10.08 -12.93 -0.80
CA ASP A 374 10.40 -14.25 -1.39
C ASP A 374 11.60 -14.22 -2.35
N THR A 375 12.24 -13.07 -2.50
CA THR A 375 13.39 -12.84 -3.37
C THR A 375 14.46 -12.02 -2.66
N GLU A 376 15.69 -12.09 -3.13
CA GLU A 376 16.77 -11.21 -2.64
C GLU A 376 16.78 -9.91 -3.43
N VAL A 377 16.86 -8.78 -2.71
CA VAL A 377 16.95 -7.44 -3.31
C VAL A 377 18.12 -6.69 -2.71
N SER A 378 19.13 -6.46 -3.52
CA SER A 378 20.26 -5.62 -3.12
C SER A 378 19.96 -4.13 -3.35
N ARG A 379 20.80 -3.26 -2.78
CA ARG A 379 20.74 -1.82 -3.07
C ARG A 379 21.07 -1.48 -4.54
N ALA A 380 21.80 -2.35 -5.24
CA ALA A 380 22.05 -2.21 -6.66
C ALA A 380 20.78 -2.50 -7.48
N ASP A 381 20.03 -3.54 -7.09
CA ASP A 381 18.75 -3.87 -7.74
C ASP A 381 17.72 -2.78 -7.52
N ALA A 382 17.63 -2.23 -6.30
CA ALA A 382 16.69 -1.15 -5.97
C ALA A 382 16.89 0.10 -6.85
N LYS A 383 18.12 0.40 -7.30
CA LYS A 383 18.40 1.51 -8.23
C LYS A 383 17.82 1.29 -9.61
N LEU A 384 17.54 0.05 -10.00
CA LEU A 384 16.97 -0.30 -11.31
C LEU A 384 15.44 -0.31 -11.30
N PHE A 385 14.84 -0.33 -10.10
CA PHE A 385 13.39 -0.35 -9.98
C PHE A 385 12.76 1.04 -10.15
N PRO A 386 11.53 1.11 -10.69
CA PRO A 386 10.80 2.37 -10.77
C PRO A 386 10.50 2.92 -9.38
N SER A 387 10.44 4.25 -9.29
CA SER A 387 9.94 4.96 -8.11
C SER A 387 8.95 6.03 -8.52
N LEU A 388 7.86 6.19 -7.80
CA LEU A 388 6.92 7.30 -8.02
C LEU A 388 7.57 8.62 -7.61
N ALA A 389 7.29 9.65 -8.38
CA ALA A 389 7.77 11.00 -8.16
C ALA A 389 6.84 11.75 -7.19
N ARG A 390 7.39 12.35 -6.16
CA ARG A 390 6.63 13.27 -5.27
C ARG A 390 6.13 14.46 -6.09
N SER A 391 4.98 14.99 -5.70
CA SER A 391 4.36 16.15 -6.40
C SER A 391 5.24 17.41 -6.39
N ASP A 392 6.10 17.55 -5.38
CA ASP A 392 7.00 18.68 -5.15
C ASP A 392 8.45 18.42 -5.59
N ASP A 393 8.77 17.29 -6.20
CA ASP A 393 10.13 16.94 -6.63
C ASP A 393 10.52 17.67 -7.93
N PRO A 394 11.39 18.70 -7.87
CA PRO A 394 11.78 19.47 -9.06
C PRO A 394 12.72 18.68 -9.99
N ALA A 395 13.33 17.58 -9.53
CA ALA A 395 14.22 16.75 -10.34
C ALA A 395 13.45 15.83 -11.30
N ARG A 396 12.14 15.67 -11.07
CA ARG A 396 11.26 14.82 -11.89
C ARG A 396 10.39 15.67 -12.82
N SER A 397 10.13 15.15 -14.02
CA SER A 397 9.31 15.86 -15.00
C SER A 397 7.88 16.09 -14.47
N LEU A 398 7.20 17.10 -14.99
CA LEU A 398 5.82 17.40 -14.64
C LEU A 398 4.87 16.24 -14.97
N GLU A 399 5.07 15.58 -16.12
CA GLU A 399 4.33 14.38 -16.50
C GLU A 399 4.53 13.25 -15.49
N ASP A 400 5.78 12.99 -15.10
CA ASP A 400 6.10 11.92 -14.16
C ASP A 400 5.44 12.15 -12.78
N ARG A 401 5.49 13.39 -12.27
CA ARG A 401 4.81 13.78 -11.03
C ARG A 401 3.29 13.64 -11.14
N ALA A 402 2.70 14.10 -12.24
CA ALA A 402 1.26 13.98 -12.46
C ALA A 402 0.81 12.53 -12.57
N ARG A 403 1.52 11.70 -13.32
CA ARG A 403 1.24 10.26 -13.45
C ARG A 403 1.43 9.51 -12.13
N SER A 404 2.42 9.89 -11.34
CA SER A 404 2.63 9.35 -9.99
C SER A 404 1.47 9.70 -9.04
N TYR A 405 0.97 10.94 -9.11
CA TYR A 405 -0.22 11.36 -8.38
C TYR A 405 -1.47 10.57 -8.79
N LEU A 406 -1.65 10.35 -10.10
CA LEU A 406 -2.77 9.57 -10.64
C LEU A 406 -2.67 8.08 -10.22
N ASP A 407 -1.48 7.48 -10.23
CA ASP A 407 -1.28 6.13 -9.72
C ASP A 407 -1.70 6.01 -8.25
N ALA A 408 -1.25 6.93 -7.42
CA ALA A 408 -1.50 6.89 -5.97
C ALA A 408 -2.97 7.15 -5.61
N ASN A 409 -3.66 8.04 -6.35
CA ASN A 409 -4.98 8.52 -5.96
C ASN A 409 -6.13 7.97 -6.83
N CYS A 410 -5.86 7.45 -8.02
CA CYS A 410 -6.89 7.06 -8.99
C CYS A 410 -6.77 5.60 -9.44
N ALA A 411 -5.54 5.05 -9.56
CA ALA A 411 -5.30 3.74 -10.15
C ALA A 411 -5.89 2.56 -9.34
N ASN A 412 -6.25 2.78 -8.09
CA ASN A 412 -6.92 1.76 -7.28
C ASN A 412 -8.29 1.37 -7.87
N CYS A 413 -8.97 2.32 -8.52
CA CYS A 413 -10.25 2.12 -9.17
C CYS A 413 -10.16 2.23 -10.71
N HIS A 414 -9.38 3.20 -11.24
CA HIS A 414 -9.25 3.46 -12.67
C HIS A 414 -8.15 2.58 -13.27
N ARG A 415 -8.51 1.35 -13.59
CA ARG A 415 -7.68 0.29 -14.20
C ARG A 415 -8.57 -0.66 -14.99
N PRO A 416 -8.04 -1.55 -15.83
CA PRO A 416 -8.84 -2.59 -16.48
C PRO A 416 -9.69 -3.35 -15.46
N GLU A 417 -10.94 -3.58 -15.79
CA GLU A 417 -11.94 -4.28 -14.96
C GLU A 417 -12.26 -3.59 -13.62
N GLY A 418 -11.75 -2.38 -13.38
CA GLY A 418 -12.00 -1.59 -12.16
C GLY A 418 -13.31 -0.83 -12.22
N THR A 419 -13.31 0.34 -12.89
CA THR A 419 -14.51 1.16 -13.06
C THR A 419 -14.92 1.25 -14.52
N VAL A 420 -16.17 1.65 -14.76
CA VAL A 420 -16.70 1.88 -16.12
C VAL A 420 -16.11 3.12 -16.81
N ALA A 421 -15.25 3.89 -16.15
CA ALA A 421 -14.75 5.17 -16.67
C ALA A 421 -13.81 5.06 -17.89
N GLY A 422 -13.39 3.86 -18.25
CA GLY A 422 -12.72 3.59 -19.53
C GLY A 422 -11.30 4.13 -19.68
N PHE A 423 -10.62 4.52 -18.59
CA PHE A 423 -9.21 4.89 -18.63
C PHE A 423 -8.40 4.18 -17.53
N ASP A 424 -7.09 4.03 -17.76
CA ASP A 424 -6.15 3.38 -16.85
C ASP A 424 -5.20 4.42 -16.25
N ALA A 425 -5.24 4.60 -14.93
CA ALA A 425 -4.43 5.56 -14.21
C ALA A 425 -3.11 4.96 -13.68
N ARG A 426 -2.81 3.67 -13.94
CA ARG A 426 -1.60 3.03 -13.43
C ARG A 426 -0.35 3.63 -14.07
N TYR A 427 0.65 3.85 -13.26
CA TYR A 427 1.93 4.41 -13.70
C TYR A 427 2.65 3.52 -14.74
N ASP A 428 2.56 2.19 -14.59
CA ASP A 428 3.23 1.23 -15.48
C ASP A 428 2.59 1.15 -16.88
N THR A 429 1.34 1.59 -17.02
CA THR A 429 0.71 1.67 -18.34
C THR A 429 1.27 2.87 -19.10
N PRO A 430 1.85 2.68 -20.29
CA PRO A 430 2.32 3.80 -21.11
C PRO A 430 1.21 4.83 -21.35
N LEU A 431 1.50 6.13 -21.24
CA LEU A 431 0.50 7.21 -21.34
C LEU A 431 -0.37 7.10 -22.60
N ALA A 432 0.20 6.73 -23.73
CA ALA A 432 -0.54 6.52 -24.99
C ALA A 432 -1.56 5.37 -24.93
N LYS A 433 -1.47 4.45 -23.96
CA LYS A 433 -2.38 3.31 -23.76
C LYS A 433 -3.35 3.51 -22.61
N GLN A 434 -3.16 4.58 -21.82
CA GLN A 434 -3.99 4.84 -20.64
C GLN A 434 -5.40 5.34 -20.99
N ASN A 435 -5.66 5.80 -22.22
CA ASN A 435 -6.90 6.48 -22.62
C ASN A 435 -7.23 7.70 -21.75
N ILE A 436 -6.23 8.32 -21.13
CA ILE A 436 -6.39 9.55 -20.35
C ILE A 436 -6.43 10.76 -21.28
N LEU A 437 -5.44 10.89 -22.18
CA LEU A 437 -5.36 11.99 -23.13
C LEU A 437 -6.38 11.81 -24.25
N GLY A 438 -7.30 12.75 -24.38
CA GLY A 438 -8.38 12.70 -25.37
C GLY A 438 -9.46 11.64 -25.11
N GLY A 439 -9.38 10.89 -24.00
CA GLY A 439 -10.31 9.84 -23.63
C GLY A 439 -11.75 10.35 -23.49
N HIS A 440 -12.72 9.56 -23.95
CA HIS A 440 -14.13 9.89 -23.79
C HIS A 440 -14.57 9.81 -22.33
N VAL A 441 -15.53 10.64 -21.97
CA VAL A 441 -16.15 10.68 -20.64
C VAL A 441 -17.58 10.16 -20.70
N LEU A 442 -18.01 9.45 -19.66
CA LEU A 442 -19.41 8.97 -19.54
C LEU A 442 -20.34 10.10 -19.06
N ILE A 443 -19.83 11.02 -18.25
CA ILE A 443 -20.57 12.16 -17.71
C ILE A 443 -19.77 13.41 -18.05
N ASP A 444 -20.23 14.14 -19.06
CA ASP A 444 -19.58 15.32 -19.60
C ASP A 444 -19.87 16.61 -18.83
N GLN A 445 -20.72 16.57 -17.79
CA GLN A 445 -21.18 17.72 -17.00
C GLN A 445 -21.74 18.87 -17.87
N ARG A 446 -22.27 18.52 -19.04
CA ARG A 446 -22.78 19.45 -20.06
C ARG A 446 -21.70 20.38 -20.64
N ILE A 447 -20.46 19.92 -20.68
CA ILE A 447 -19.34 20.61 -21.29
C ILE A 447 -19.14 20.06 -22.70
N ASP A 448 -19.22 20.94 -23.70
CA ASP A 448 -19.01 20.57 -25.08
C ASP A 448 -17.58 20.01 -25.30
N ARG A 449 -17.47 18.86 -26.00
CA ARG A 449 -16.19 18.18 -26.29
C ARG A 449 -15.37 17.80 -25.05
N ALA A 450 -16.03 17.58 -23.92
CA ALA A 450 -15.37 17.11 -22.71
C ALA A 450 -14.56 15.83 -22.94
N ARG A 451 -13.40 15.74 -22.29
CA ARG A 451 -12.50 14.58 -22.31
C ARG A 451 -12.06 14.23 -20.88
N VAL A 452 -11.52 13.06 -20.70
CA VAL A 452 -10.85 12.72 -19.42
C VAL A 452 -9.79 13.79 -19.15
N VAL A 453 -8.83 13.95 -20.06
CA VAL A 453 -7.90 15.08 -20.14
C VAL A 453 -7.91 15.59 -21.57
N ALA A 454 -8.29 16.81 -21.79
CA ALA A 454 -8.14 17.52 -23.06
C ALA A 454 -6.77 18.22 -23.05
N PRO A 455 -5.82 17.87 -23.95
CA PRO A 455 -4.50 18.48 -23.94
C PRO A 455 -4.57 20.01 -24.08
N ASN A 456 -3.81 20.71 -23.24
CA ASN A 456 -3.79 22.16 -23.12
C ASN A 456 -5.16 22.83 -22.84
N ASP A 457 -6.15 22.05 -22.37
CA ASP A 457 -7.52 22.55 -22.12
C ASP A 457 -8.02 22.12 -20.74
N ILE A 458 -7.76 22.94 -19.73
CA ILE A 458 -8.20 22.69 -18.36
C ILE A 458 -9.74 22.76 -18.21
N TRP A 459 -10.41 23.46 -19.10
CA TRP A 459 -11.85 23.69 -19.07
C TRP A 459 -12.66 22.49 -19.57
N ARG A 460 -12.07 21.66 -20.46
CA ARG A 460 -12.68 20.43 -20.99
C ARG A 460 -12.12 19.17 -20.38
N SER A 461 -11.21 19.30 -19.43
CA SER A 461 -10.58 18.18 -18.71
C SER A 461 -11.42 17.81 -17.48
N ILE A 462 -12.32 16.82 -17.64
CA ILE A 462 -13.22 16.37 -16.58
C ILE A 462 -12.46 15.81 -15.37
N LEU A 463 -11.31 15.19 -15.58
CA LEU A 463 -10.44 14.72 -14.51
C LEU A 463 -10.10 15.88 -13.53
N LEU A 464 -9.64 17.02 -14.05
CA LEU A 464 -9.29 18.18 -13.25
C LEU A 464 -10.51 18.74 -12.49
N MET A 465 -11.65 18.82 -13.17
CA MET A 465 -12.88 19.33 -12.55
C MET A 465 -13.30 18.45 -11.37
N ARG A 466 -13.26 17.12 -11.53
CA ARG A 466 -13.66 16.17 -10.49
C ARG A 466 -12.69 16.13 -9.30
N VAL A 467 -11.42 16.39 -9.49
CA VAL A 467 -10.48 16.52 -8.36
C VAL A 467 -10.54 17.90 -7.71
N ASN A 468 -11.05 18.92 -8.41
CA ASN A 468 -11.18 20.30 -7.92
C ASN A 468 -12.60 20.63 -7.39
N THR A 469 -13.37 19.63 -7.04
CA THR A 469 -14.69 19.84 -6.40
C THR A 469 -14.83 18.97 -5.16
N ALA A 470 -15.68 19.40 -4.21
CA ALA A 470 -16.03 18.64 -3.01
C ALA A 470 -17.49 18.12 -3.04
N ASP A 471 -18.23 18.37 -4.11
CA ASP A 471 -19.62 17.95 -4.29
C ASP A 471 -19.77 16.46 -4.64
N GLY A 472 -20.98 16.05 -5.02
CA GLY A 472 -21.30 14.66 -5.39
C GLY A 472 -20.56 14.12 -6.62
N TYR A 473 -19.89 14.97 -7.39
CA TYR A 473 -19.07 14.61 -8.54
C TYR A 473 -17.59 14.45 -8.22
N LYS A 474 -17.19 14.69 -6.96
CA LYS A 474 -15.79 14.61 -6.52
C LYS A 474 -15.14 13.25 -6.82
N MET A 475 -13.84 13.26 -7.13
CA MET A 475 -12.98 12.08 -7.22
C MET A 475 -11.71 12.28 -6.39
N PRO A 476 -11.29 11.28 -5.60
CA PRO A 476 -11.99 10.03 -5.26
C PRO A 476 -13.33 10.26 -4.55
N PRO A 477 -14.30 9.33 -4.70
CA PRO A 477 -15.65 9.51 -4.12
C PRO A 477 -15.67 9.29 -2.60
N LEU A 478 -14.75 8.48 -2.08
CA LEU A 478 -14.57 8.17 -0.65
C LEU A 478 -13.24 8.69 -0.12
N ALA A 479 -13.14 8.80 1.20
CA ALA A 479 -11.94 9.18 1.95
C ALA A 479 -11.38 10.58 1.59
N ARG A 480 -12.20 11.44 0.98
CA ARG A 480 -11.87 12.81 0.63
C ARG A 480 -13.09 13.71 0.78
N ASN A 481 -13.01 14.72 1.65
CA ASN A 481 -14.03 15.74 1.86
C ASN A 481 -13.53 17.14 1.53
N THR A 482 -12.21 17.31 1.44
CA THR A 482 -11.56 18.56 1.06
C THR A 482 -10.79 18.39 -0.25
N ILE A 483 -10.62 19.50 -0.96
CA ILE A 483 -9.80 19.55 -2.17
C ILE A 483 -8.33 19.44 -1.76
N ASP A 484 -7.52 18.75 -2.58
CA ASP A 484 -6.07 18.76 -2.53
C ASP A 484 -5.52 19.89 -3.39
N PRO A 485 -5.16 21.06 -2.84
CA PRO A 485 -4.73 22.19 -3.65
C PRO A 485 -3.43 21.92 -4.43
N ALA A 486 -2.52 21.14 -3.84
CA ALA A 486 -1.26 20.79 -4.47
C ALA A 486 -1.46 19.83 -5.63
N GLY A 487 -2.32 18.81 -5.44
CA GLY A 487 -2.68 17.86 -6.49
C GLY A 487 -3.43 18.53 -7.63
N VAL A 488 -4.38 19.42 -7.33
CA VAL A 488 -5.10 20.22 -8.35
C VAL A 488 -4.12 21.09 -9.14
N LYS A 489 -3.22 21.81 -8.46
CA LYS A 489 -2.21 22.62 -9.14
C LYS A 489 -1.31 21.78 -10.05
N LEU A 490 -0.82 20.65 -9.55
CA LEU A 490 0.02 19.73 -10.32
C LEU A 490 -0.68 19.27 -11.60
N LEU A 491 -1.93 18.81 -11.48
CA LEU A 491 -2.69 18.33 -12.63
C LEU A 491 -3.04 19.45 -13.61
N ARG A 492 -3.34 20.66 -13.12
CA ARG A 492 -3.55 21.85 -13.95
C ARG A 492 -2.29 22.17 -14.76
N ASP A 493 -1.16 22.33 -14.08
CA ASP A 493 0.12 22.67 -14.71
C ASP A 493 0.49 21.62 -15.78
N TRP A 494 0.27 20.32 -15.47
CA TRP A 494 0.50 19.24 -16.42
C TRP A 494 -0.40 19.34 -17.66
N ILE A 495 -1.70 19.55 -17.48
CA ILE A 495 -2.65 19.65 -18.60
C ILE A 495 -2.28 20.85 -19.49
N GLU A 496 -1.96 22.01 -18.89
CA GLU A 496 -1.55 23.22 -19.62
C GLU A 496 -0.21 23.04 -20.34
N SER A 497 0.66 22.15 -19.90
CA SER A 497 1.94 21.83 -20.55
C SER A 497 1.82 20.88 -21.75
N LEU A 498 0.67 20.22 -21.91
CA LEU A 498 0.47 19.30 -23.02
C LEU A 498 0.34 20.05 -24.36
N PRO A 499 0.87 19.48 -25.47
CA PRO A 499 0.80 20.15 -26.76
C PRO A 499 -0.65 20.29 -27.24
N GLY A 500 -1.01 21.48 -27.67
CA GLY A 500 -2.34 21.81 -28.18
C GLY A 500 -2.46 23.28 -28.57
N PRO A 501 -3.54 23.65 -29.28
CA PRO A 501 -3.80 25.06 -29.59
C PRO A 501 -4.11 25.83 -28.29
N HIS A 502 -3.89 27.14 -28.33
CA HIS A 502 -4.36 28.01 -27.24
C HIS A 502 -5.86 27.90 -27.07
N VAL A 503 -6.32 27.76 -25.82
CA VAL A 503 -7.75 27.61 -25.48
C VAL A 503 -8.22 28.86 -24.74
N LEU A 504 -9.28 29.48 -25.25
CA LEU A 504 -9.84 30.66 -24.62
C LEU A 504 -10.51 30.31 -23.29
N PRO A 505 -10.27 31.09 -22.22
CA PRO A 505 -11.02 30.93 -20.98
C PRO A 505 -12.51 31.30 -21.20
N PRO A 506 -13.42 30.72 -20.40
CA PRO A 506 -14.83 31.12 -20.45
C PRO A 506 -14.96 32.61 -20.12
N PRO A 507 -15.87 33.36 -20.81
CA PRO A 507 -16.11 34.75 -20.49
C PRO A 507 -16.54 34.93 -19.03
N GLU A 508 -16.01 35.94 -18.39
CA GLU A 508 -16.48 36.38 -17.07
C GLU A 508 -17.79 37.16 -17.24
N ILE A 509 -18.86 36.74 -16.55
CA ILE A 509 -20.15 37.39 -16.51
C ILE A 509 -20.24 38.19 -15.20
N SER A 510 -20.39 39.50 -15.26
CA SER A 510 -20.44 40.36 -14.07
C SER A 510 -21.71 41.26 -14.10
N PRO A 511 -22.41 41.33 -12.96
CA PRO A 511 -22.22 40.57 -11.75
C PRO A 511 -22.52 39.09 -11.97
N ALA A 512 -22.03 38.23 -11.03
CA ALA A 512 -22.44 36.83 -10.98
C ALA A 512 -23.97 36.74 -10.85
N GLY A 513 -24.53 35.63 -11.32
CA GLY A 513 -25.95 35.34 -11.17
C GLY A 513 -26.42 35.36 -9.72
N GLY A 514 -27.71 35.41 -9.51
CA GLY A 514 -28.33 35.43 -8.17
C GLY A 514 -29.70 36.04 -8.17
N ASP A 515 -30.21 36.37 -6.97
CA ASP A 515 -31.50 37.03 -6.75
C ASP A 515 -31.34 38.54 -6.74
N PHE A 516 -32.13 39.22 -7.56
CA PHE A 516 -32.12 40.69 -7.72
C PHE A 516 -33.50 41.29 -7.48
N SER A 517 -33.54 42.47 -6.90
CA SER A 517 -34.77 43.24 -6.67
C SER A 517 -34.95 44.35 -7.71
N LYS A 518 -33.96 44.61 -8.56
CA LYS A 518 -33.94 45.69 -9.56
C LYS A 518 -33.25 45.20 -10.84
N PRO A 519 -33.56 45.85 -11.99
CA PRO A 519 -32.83 45.60 -13.23
C PRO A 519 -31.31 45.70 -13.06
N VAL A 520 -30.56 44.75 -13.65
CA VAL A 520 -29.12 44.62 -13.49
C VAL A 520 -28.42 44.82 -14.83
N ALA A 521 -27.40 45.67 -14.83
CA ALA A 521 -26.50 45.81 -15.97
C ALA A 521 -25.46 44.68 -15.95
N VAL A 522 -25.46 43.85 -16.99
CA VAL A 522 -24.56 42.73 -17.14
C VAL A 522 -23.44 43.09 -18.12
N SER A 523 -22.21 42.86 -17.70
CA SER A 523 -21.03 42.99 -18.55
C SER A 523 -20.34 41.62 -18.75
N LEU A 524 -19.76 41.45 -19.94
CA LEU A 524 -19.01 40.24 -20.30
C LEU A 524 -17.56 40.64 -20.58
N LYS A 525 -16.63 39.88 -20.02
CA LYS A 525 -15.20 40.08 -20.20
C LYS A 525 -14.55 38.82 -20.70
N SER A 526 -13.58 38.91 -21.59
CA SER A 526 -12.81 37.82 -22.10
C SER A 526 -11.37 38.26 -22.37
N GLU A 527 -10.55 37.35 -22.85
CA GLU A 527 -9.16 37.59 -23.27
C GLU A 527 -9.09 38.68 -24.37
N PRO A 528 -8.06 39.52 -24.39
CA PRO A 528 -7.90 40.55 -25.43
C PRO A 528 -7.92 39.97 -26.84
N GLY A 529 -8.70 40.59 -27.71
CA GLY A 529 -8.86 40.16 -29.10
C GLY A 529 -9.85 39.02 -29.32
N ALA A 530 -10.44 38.45 -28.28
CA ALA A 530 -11.53 37.51 -28.42
C ALA A 530 -12.88 38.21 -28.61
N LYS A 531 -13.72 37.69 -29.51
CA LYS A 531 -15.12 38.11 -29.71
C LYS A 531 -16.00 37.26 -28.77
N VAL A 532 -16.85 37.91 -28.00
CA VAL A 532 -17.81 37.23 -27.12
C VAL A 532 -19.19 37.28 -27.72
N PHE A 533 -19.81 36.13 -27.91
CA PHE A 533 -21.22 36.02 -28.32
C PHE A 533 -22.02 35.51 -27.12
N TYR A 534 -23.29 35.98 -27.02
CA TYR A 534 -24.13 35.63 -25.90
C TYR A 534 -25.59 35.41 -26.30
N THR A 535 -26.33 34.67 -25.48
CA THR A 535 -27.77 34.42 -25.58
C THR A 535 -28.44 34.69 -24.23
N LEU A 536 -29.74 35.01 -24.29
CA LEU A 536 -30.59 35.30 -23.12
C LEU A 536 -31.76 34.30 -22.98
N ASP A 537 -31.89 33.40 -23.92
CA ASP A 537 -32.94 32.35 -24.00
C ASP A 537 -32.50 30.99 -23.50
N GLY A 538 -31.23 30.89 -23.02
CA GLY A 538 -30.68 29.67 -22.52
C GLY A 538 -30.11 28.72 -23.60
N THR A 539 -30.02 29.11 -24.87
CA THR A 539 -29.33 28.41 -25.94
C THR A 539 -27.80 28.54 -25.80
N VAL A 540 -27.02 27.63 -26.39
CA VAL A 540 -25.57 27.74 -26.40
C VAL A 540 -25.13 28.74 -27.45
N PRO A 541 -24.37 29.80 -27.10
CA PRO A 541 -23.95 30.81 -28.05
C PRO A 541 -23.07 30.27 -29.18
N THR A 542 -23.37 30.73 -30.41
CA THR A 542 -22.59 30.48 -31.63
C THR A 542 -22.12 31.82 -32.22
N THR A 543 -21.41 31.82 -33.33
CA THR A 543 -20.99 33.03 -34.03
C THR A 543 -22.15 33.77 -34.73
N ASP A 544 -23.33 33.14 -34.82
CA ASP A 544 -24.53 33.71 -35.44
C ASP A 544 -25.42 34.46 -34.43
N ASP A 545 -25.09 34.35 -33.13
CA ASP A 545 -25.84 34.97 -32.03
C ASP A 545 -25.35 36.41 -31.78
N THR A 546 -25.84 37.04 -30.72
CA THR A 546 -25.56 38.45 -30.42
C THR A 546 -24.10 38.64 -30.02
N LEU A 547 -23.35 39.43 -30.79
CA LEU A 547 -22.00 39.87 -30.46
C LEU A 547 -22.04 40.89 -29.31
N TYR A 548 -21.31 40.62 -28.24
CA TYR A 548 -21.17 41.54 -27.12
C TYR A 548 -20.29 42.73 -27.49
N GLN A 549 -20.84 43.93 -27.38
CA GLN A 549 -20.16 45.20 -27.64
C GLN A 549 -20.14 46.09 -26.38
N GLN A 550 -21.19 46.06 -25.59
CA GLN A 550 -21.35 46.85 -24.37
C GLN A 550 -22.28 46.14 -23.36
N SER A 551 -22.33 46.61 -22.12
CA SER A 551 -23.24 46.09 -21.10
C SER A 551 -24.71 46.20 -21.54
N PHE A 552 -25.51 45.21 -21.14
CA PHE A 552 -26.94 45.11 -21.41
C PHE A 552 -27.73 44.95 -20.11
N ILE A 553 -29.01 45.33 -20.12
CA ILE A 553 -29.85 45.26 -18.92
C ILE A 553 -30.67 43.97 -18.92
N VAL A 554 -30.60 43.25 -17.82
CA VAL A 554 -31.45 42.10 -17.48
C VAL A 554 -32.48 42.57 -16.44
N LYS A 555 -33.77 42.32 -16.67
CA LYS A 555 -34.89 42.78 -15.82
C LYS A 555 -35.94 41.71 -15.52
N ASN A 556 -35.84 40.55 -16.16
CA ASN A 556 -36.72 39.41 -15.95
C ASN A 556 -35.85 38.17 -15.67
N PRO A 557 -36.40 37.09 -15.09
CA PRO A 557 -35.68 35.83 -14.93
C PRO A 557 -35.05 35.40 -16.26
N THR A 558 -33.72 35.32 -16.28
CA THR A 558 -32.94 35.13 -17.51
C THR A 558 -31.74 34.23 -17.26
N ILE A 559 -31.45 33.36 -18.21
CA ILE A 559 -30.19 32.59 -18.25
C ILE A 559 -29.27 33.29 -19.24
N VAL A 560 -28.27 33.98 -18.75
CA VAL A 560 -27.21 34.55 -19.59
C VAL A 560 -26.19 33.47 -19.89
N ARG A 561 -25.96 33.18 -21.16
CA ARG A 561 -24.87 32.35 -21.63
C ARG A 561 -23.93 33.14 -22.52
N ALA A 562 -22.61 32.91 -22.35
CA ALA A 562 -21.61 33.62 -23.13
C ALA A 562 -20.49 32.66 -23.56
N LYS A 563 -19.97 32.85 -24.76
CA LYS A 563 -18.86 32.04 -25.35
C LYS A 563 -17.90 32.93 -26.11
N ALA A 564 -16.60 32.68 -25.95
CA ALA A 564 -15.53 33.44 -26.58
C ALA A 564 -14.99 32.72 -27.82
N PHE A 565 -14.70 33.47 -28.86
CA PHE A 565 -14.17 33.02 -30.14
C PHE A 565 -12.98 33.90 -30.56
N LYS A 566 -11.90 33.32 -31.04
CA LYS A 566 -10.72 34.00 -31.58
C LYS A 566 -10.07 33.12 -32.63
N GLU A 567 -9.71 33.70 -33.76
CA GLU A 567 -9.01 32.99 -34.82
C GLU A 567 -7.68 32.42 -34.30
N GLY A 568 -7.35 31.23 -34.73
CA GLY A 568 -6.12 30.51 -34.27
C GLY A 568 -6.20 29.92 -32.86
N SER A 569 -7.32 30.13 -32.15
CA SER A 569 -7.54 29.58 -30.80
C SER A 569 -8.72 28.62 -30.77
N THR A 570 -8.73 27.69 -29.82
CA THR A 570 -9.91 26.90 -29.50
C THR A 570 -10.91 27.81 -28.76
N MET A 571 -12.18 27.83 -29.19
CA MET A 571 -13.24 28.58 -28.53
C MET A 571 -13.38 28.16 -27.06
N SER A 572 -13.85 29.08 -26.22
CA SER A 572 -14.08 28.78 -24.80
C SER A 572 -15.18 27.72 -24.60
N ILE A 573 -15.27 27.15 -23.42
CA ILE A 573 -16.53 26.58 -22.95
C ILE A 573 -17.56 27.71 -22.76
N THR A 574 -18.84 27.32 -22.62
CA THR A 574 -19.92 28.29 -22.39
C THR A 574 -19.93 28.70 -20.91
N ALA A 575 -19.73 29.99 -20.63
CA ALA A 575 -20.06 30.57 -19.33
C ALA A 575 -21.58 30.69 -19.19
N LYS A 576 -22.10 30.51 -17.98
CA LYS A 576 -23.53 30.54 -17.72
C LYS A 576 -23.82 31.10 -16.33
N GLU A 577 -24.74 32.06 -16.27
CA GLU A 577 -25.26 32.64 -15.03
C GLU A 577 -26.79 32.75 -15.05
N PHE A 578 -27.42 32.59 -13.88
CA PHE A 578 -28.86 32.68 -13.67
C PHE A 578 -29.20 33.96 -12.94
N PHE A 579 -29.96 34.80 -13.56
CA PHE A 579 -30.51 36.04 -12.96
C PHE A 579 -31.96 35.78 -12.60
N LEU A 580 -32.29 35.82 -11.33
CA LEU A 580 -33.64 35.66 -10.80
C LEU A 580 -34.12 37.01 -10.26
N PHE A 581 -35.40 37.28 -10.39
CA PHE A 581 -35.99 38.54 -9.89
C PHE A 581 -37.14 38.20 -8.97
N ASN A 582 -37.00 38.58 -7.70
CA ASN A 582 -38.07 38.46 -6.72
C ASN A 582 -39.11 39.55 -7.02
N GLN A 583 -40.30 39.14 -7.45
CA GLN A 583 -41.47 40.05 -7.49
C GLN A 583 -41.89 40.27 -6.03
N HIS A 584 -41.72 41.49 -5.52
CA HIS A 584 -42.34 41.93 -4.28
C HIS A 584 -43.76 42.40 -4.54
#